data_cdba698d851ca44a2d3ca0beec0f4c75
#
_entry.id   cdba698d851ca44a2d3ca0beec0f4c75
#
_cell.length_a   1.000
_cell.length_b   1.000
_cell.length_c   1.000
_cell.angle_alpha   90.00
_cell.angle_beta   90.00
_cell.angle_gamma   90.00
#
_symmetry.space_group_name_H-M   'P 1'
#
loop_
_entity.id
_entity.type
_entity.pdbx_description
1 polymer ?
#
loop_
_entity_poly.entity_id
_entity_poly.type
_entity_poly.pdbx_seq_one_letter_code
_entity_poly.pdbx_strand_id
1 'polypeptide(L)'
;MVKRFKESSESEDFRSRFDVYLNTFKRLAKYGKFSMIEEIVEHQKKFEDITGEQFVSRLIIVYGRVGMFKQARKLFDEMPDLNCPRTVYSFNALLSACIDSGEFDQIDGIVKDLPPKLGITLDVVSHNTIMKGFCKMGALDSAASTLDEMMKKGVSPSVVSFNTLLNAFYRNGRFEDGESIWNRMAEMDVAPDIISYNSRMLGLALVKRVEEAEKLIDEMGTKGIEPDAHSFSALIQGHVKDDNLEAVKRWYREIEKNELAPNKAIFETLVPFLCEKSDLQLAFELCRDTFHAKCGVDVKLMQHVVDELTKESKVQEAEELVQLAKKNKYKLIVS
;
A
#
# COMPACT_ATOMS: atom_id res chain seq x y z
N MET A 1 2.32 12.02 -26.85
CA MET A 1 2.23 10.85 -25.94
C MET A 1 1.24 9.82 -26.50
N VAL A 2 -0.03 10.16 -26.68
CA VAL A 2 -1.07 9.23 -27.20
C VAL A 2 -0.71 8.62 -28.54
N LYS A 3 -0.30 9.45 -29.54
CA LYS A 3 0.14 8.95 -30.84
C LYS A 3 1.24 7.88 -30.75
N ARG A 4 2.32 8.17 -29.97
CA ARG A 4 3.41 7.21 -29.75
C ARG A 4 2.93 5.94 -29.03
N PHE A 5 2.03 6.07 -28.07
CA PHE A 5 1.46 4.91 -27.37
C PHE A 5 0.71 4.00 -28.37
N LYS A 6 -0.15 4.59 -29.22
CA LYS A 6 -0.90 3.86 -30.23
C LYS A 6 0.03 3.17 -31.25
N GLU A 7 1.06 3.86 -31.73
CA GLU A 7 2.09 3.28 -32.61
C GLU A 7 2.81 2.11 -31.95
N SER A 8 3.19 2.25 -30.67
CA SER A 8 3.83 1.16 -29.91
C SER A 8 2.87 0.00 -29.63
N SER A 9 1.57 0.27 -29.50
CA SER A 9 0.54 -0.75 -29.27
C SER A 9 0.34 -1.72 -30.44
N GLU A 10 0.92 -1.47 -31.60
CA GLU A 10 0.92 -2.46 -32.70
C GLU A 10 1.71 -3.73 -32.34
N SER A 11 2.66 -3.64 -31.39
CA SER A 11 3.39 -4.79 -30.87
C SER A 11 2.62 -5.47 -29.72
N GLU A 12 2.44 -6.79 -29.79
CA GLU A 12 1.85 -7.62 -28.76
C GLU A 12 2.65 -7.56 -27.45
N ASP A 13 3.99 -7.61 -27.54
CA ASP A 13 4.89 -7.47 -26.38
C ASP A 13 4.64 -6.15 -25.64
N PHE A 14 4.44 -5.05 -26.35
CA PHE A 14 4.08 -3.78 -25.72
C PHE A 14 2.73 -3.84 -25.02
N ARG A 15 1.71 -4.47 -25.63
CA ARG A 15 0.36 -4.60 -25.06
C ARG A 15 0.33 -5.51 -23.82
N SER A 16 1.24 -6.46 -23.71
CA SER A 16 1.36 -7.34 -22.54
C SER A 16 1.84 -6.61 -21.28
N ARG A 17 2.50 -5.45 -21.41
CA ARG A 17 3.17 -4.70 -20.33
C ARG A 17 2.22 -3.82 -19.56
N PHE A 18 1.68 -4.34 -18.45
CA PHE A 18 0.75 -3.62 -17.56
C PHE A 18 1.32 -2.30 -17.01
N ASP A 19 2.61 -2.27 -16.66
CA ASP A 19 3.30 -1.09 -16.13
C ASP A 19 3.27 0.10 -17.08
N VAL A 20 3.33 -0.13 -18.38
CA VAL A 20 3.27 0.91 -19.41
C VAL A 20 1.92 1.61 -19.42
N TYR A 21 0.82 0.85 -19.34
CA TYR A 21 -0.54 1.40 -19.23
C TYR A 21 -0.68 2.21 -17.93
N LEU A 22 -0.33 1.61 -16.81
CA LEU A 22 -0.45 2.24 -15.50
C LEU A 22 0.31 3.57 -15.42
N ASN A 23 1.56 3.59 -15.85
CA ASN A 23 2.41 4.78 -15.80
C ASN A 23 1.92 5.86 -16.76
N THR A 24 1.48 5.47 -17.96
CA THR A 24 0.92 6.41 -18.95
C THR A 24 -0.38 7.02 -18.45
N PHE A 25 -1.30 6.22 -17.91
CA PHE A 25 -2.59 6.68 -17.40
C PHE A 25 -2.42 7.58 -16.18
N LYS A 26 -1.58 7.19 -15.22
CA LYS A 26 -1.23 8.05 -14.07
C LYS A 26 -0.69 9.40 -14.50
N ARG A 27 0.18 9.41 -15.50
CA ARG A 27 0.74 10.65 -16.04
C ARG A 27 -0.32 11.51 -16.73
N LEU A 28 -1.19 10.93 -17.55
CA LEU A 28 -2.29 11.65 -18.20
C LEU A 28 -3.30 12.18 -17.18
N ALA A 29 -3.70 11.37 -16.21
CA ALA A 29 -4.63 11.76 -15.14
C ALA A 29 -4.08 12.92 -14.29
N LYS A 30 -2.78 12.89 -13.96
CA LYS A 30 -2.11 14.00 -13.25
C LYS A 30 -2.26 15.36 -13.94
N TYR A 31 -2.40 15.37 -15.28
CA TYR A 31 -2.63 16.58 -16.07
C TYR A 31 -4.08 16.78 -16.49
N GLY A 32 -5.03 16.04 -15.91
CA GLY A 32 -6.46 16.13 -16.22
C GLY A 32 -6.83 15.67 -17.63
N LYS A 33 -5.98 14.87 -18.30
CA LYS A 33 -6.16 14.45 -19.71
C LYS A 33 -6.92 13.12 -19.81
N PHE A 34 -8.09 13.03 -19.17
CA PHE A 34 -8.91 11.81 -19.10
C PHE A 34 -9.41 11.33 -20.47
N SER A 35 -9.81 12.25 -21.35
CA SER A 35 -10.23 11.91 -22.72
C SER A 35 -9.14 11.19 -23.52
N MET A 36 -7.85 11.51 -23.27
CA MET A 36 -6.74 10.84 -23.91
C MET A 36 -6.56 9.40 -23.40
N ILE A 37 -6.93 9.11 -22.16
CA ILE A 37 -6.95 7.75 -21.60
C ILE A 37 -8.02 6.92 -22.32
N GLU A 38 -9.23 7.48 -22.45
CA GLU A 38 -10.33 6.84 -23.19
C GLU A 38 -9.94 6.57 -24.65
N GLU A 39 -9.28 7.54 -25.31
CA GLU A 39 -8.79 7.40 -26.69
C GLU A 39 -7.78 6.24 -26.83
N ILE A 40 -6.93 6.02 -25.83
CA ILE A 40 -6.02 4.88 -25.80
C ILE A 40 -6.80 3.56 -25.68
N VAL A 41 -7.74 3.47 -24.74
CA VAL A 41 -8.50 2.22 -24.52
C VAL A 41 -9.39 1.90 -25.71
N GLU A 42 -10.06 2.90 -26.32
CA GLU A 42 -10.81 2.68 -27.57
C GLU A 42 -9.91 2.17 -28.71
N HIS A 43 -8.66 2.63 -28.77
CA HIS A 43 -7.70 2.10 -29.75
C HIS A 43 -7.33 0.62 -29.46
N GLN A 44 -7.27 0.21 -28.17
CA GLN A 44 -6.98 -1.20 -27.84
C GLN A 44 -8.08 -2.16 -28.28
N LYS A 45 -9.32 -1.71 -28.44
CA LYS A 45 -10.44 -2.55 -28.92
C LYS A 45 -10.26 -3.07 -30.35
N LYS A 46 -9.25 -2.59 -31.10
CA LYS A 46 -8.92 -3.06 -32.44
C LYS A 46 -8.09 -4.34 -32.45
N PHE A 47 -7.47 -4.69 -31.32
CA PHE A 47 -6.58 -5.83 -31.23
C PHE A 47 -7.32 -7.03 -30.65
N GLU A 48 -6.92 -8.22 -31.06
CA GLU A 48 -7.50 -9.49 -30.62
C GLU A 48 -7.39 -9.68 -29.10
N ASP A 49 -6.37 -9.12 -28.46
CA ASP A 49 -6.18 -9.13 -27.00
C ASP A 49 -7.43 -8.69 -26.23
N ILE A 50 -8.30 -7.86 -26.84
CA ILE A 50 -9.52 -7.36 -26.19
C ILE A 50 -10.55 -8.47 -25.91
N THR A 51 -10.44 -9.60 -26.60
CA THR A 51 -11.27 -10.78 -26.33
C THR A 51 -10.80 -11.56 -25.10
N GLY A 52 -9.58 -11.27 -24.64
CA GLY A 52 -8.97 -11.91 -23.48
C GLY A 52 -9.39 -11.22 -22.16
N GLU A 53 -10.05 -11.95 -21.27
CA GLU A 53 -10.54 -11.43 -19.99
C GLU A 53 -9.43 -10.81 -19.13
N GLN A 54 -8.22 -11.40 -19.16
CA GLN A 54 -7.08 -10.88 -18.41
C GLN A 54 -6.65 -9.50 -18.89
N PHE A 55 -6.64 -9.27 -20.21
CA PHE A 55 -6.26 -7.99 -20.77
C PHE A 55 -7.28 -6.91 -20.42
N VAL A 56 -8.57 -7.18 -20.62
CA VAL A 56 -9.65 -6.25 -20.27
C VAL A 56 -9.67 -5.93 -18.77
N SER A 57 -9.50 -6.95 -17.93
CA SER A 57 -9.44 -6.77 -16.48
C SER A 57 -8.29 -5.85 -16.05
N ARG A 58 -7.13 -5.93 -16.71
CA ARG A 58 -6.01 -4.99 -16.47
C ARG A 58 -6.41 -3.55 -16.79
N LEU A 59 -7.10 -3.32 -17.91
CA LEU A 59 -7.59 -1.99 -18.29
C LEU A 59 -8.60 -1.46 -17.28
N ILE A 60 -9.53 -2.30 -16.80
CA ILE A 60 -10.49 -1.97 -15.74
C ILE A 60 -9.75 -1.52 -14.47
N ILE A 61 -8.77 -2.28 -14.00
CA ILE A 61 -7.96 -1.95 -12.83
C ILE A 61 -7.22 -0.61 -13.03
N VAL A 62 -6.64 -0.38 -14.20
CA VAL A 62 -5.90 0.86 -14.47
C VAL A 62 -6.83 2.07 -14.51
N TYR A 63 -8.04 1.93 -15.06
CA TYR A 63 -9.08 2.96 -14.95
C TYR A 63 -9.40 3.30 -13.48
N GLY A 64 -9.60 2.29 -12.64
CA GLY A 64 -9.84 2.47 -11.21
C GLY A 64 -8.72 3.23 -10.52
N ARG A 65 -7.46 2.87 -10.78
CA ARG A 65 -6.27 3.51 -10.18
C ARG A 65 -6.07 4.98 -10.55
N VAL A 66 -6.76 5.46 -11.56
CA VAL A 66 -6.74 6.88 -11.97
C VAL A 66 -8.07 7.60 -11.73
N GLY A 67 -8.98 6.99 -10.95
CA GLY A 67 -10.25 7.60 -10.55
C GLY A 67 -11.32 7.60 -11.64
N MET A 68 -11.24 6.70 -12.62
CA MET A 68 -12.15 6.63 -13.78
C MET A 68 -13.11 5.42 -13.67
N PHE A 69 -13.80 5.28 -12.53
CA PHE A 69 -14.69 4.12 -12.30
C PHE A 69 -15.81 3.99 -13.32
N LYS A 70 -16.41 5.11 -13.76
CA LYS A 70 -17.48 5.09 -14.78
C LYS A 70 -17.02 4.41 -16.07
N GLN A 71 -15.79 4.68 -16.51
CA GLN A 71 -15.18 4.08 -17.67
C GLN A 71 -14.80 2.62 -17.43
N ALA A 72 -14.31 2.30 -16.21
CA ALA A 72 -14.07 0.92 -15.80
C ALA A 72 -15.36 0.09 -15.86
N ARG A 73 -16.45 0.61 -15.33
CA ARG A 73 -17.78 -0.02 -15.36
C ARG A 73 -18.30 -0.18 -16.80
N LYS A 74 -18.21 0.88 -17.61
CA LYS A 74 -18.60 0.82 -19.01
C LYS A 74 -17.83 -0.28 -19.76
N LEU A 75 -16.52 -0.34 -19.61
CA LEU A 75 -15.69 -1.37 -20.26
C LEU A 75 -16.07 -2.79 -19.81
N PHE A 76 -16.35 -2.97 -18.50
CA PHE A 76 -16.85 -4.26 -17.97
C PHE A 76 -18.21 -4.63 -18.60
N ASP A 77 -19.12 -3.69 -18.74
CA ASP A 77 -20.45 -3.93 -19.32
C ASP A 77 -20.37 -4.26 -20.84
N GLU A 78 -19.40 -3.68 -21.55
CA GLU A 78 -19.13 -3.90 -22.99
C GLU A 78 -18.42 -5.24 -23.27
N MET A 79 -17.86 -5.94 -22.27
CA MET A 79 -17.09 -7.18 -22.51
C MET A 79 -17.81 -8.23 -23.39
N PRO A 80 -19.12 -8.50 -23.23
CA PRO A 80 -19.81 -9.45 -24.09
C PRO A 80 -19.82 -9.02 -25.57
N ASP A 81 -19.99 -7.73 -25.84
CA ASP A 81 -20.00 -7.18 -27.20
C ASP A 81 -18.63 -7.25 -27.86
N LEU A 82 -17.57 -7.35 -27.03
CA LEU A 82 -16.19 -7.54 -27.43
C LEU A 82 -15.79 -9.04 -27.53
N ASN A 83 -16.75 -9.96 -27.43
CA ASN A 83 -16.51 -11.41 -27.34
C ASN A 83 -15.56 -11.79 -26.18
N CYS A 84 -15.58 -11.02 -25.12
CA CYS A 84 -14.76 -11.22 -23.93
C CYS A 84 -15.62 -11.78 -22.80
N PRO A 85 -15.28 -12.94 -22.19
CA PRO A 85 -16.08 -13.51 -21.10
C PRO A 85 -16.00 -12.66 -19.84
N ARG A 86 -17.08 -12.72 -19.04
CA ARG A 86 -17.11 -12.12 -17.70
C ARG A 86 -17.20 -13.23 -16.67
N THR A 87 -16.11 -13.41 -15.93
CA THR A 87 -16.06 -14.37 -14.82
C THR A 87 -15.80 -13.66 -13.49
N VAL A 88 -15.55 -14.42 -12.42
CA VAL A 88 -15.12 -13.86 -11.13
C VAL A 88 -13.85 -13.03 -11.26
N TYR A 89 -13.01 -13.29 -12.26
CA TYR A 89 -11.76 -12.55 -12.49
C TYR A 89 -12.02 -11.09 -12.88
N SER A 90 -12.83 -10.83 -13.90
CA SER A 90 -13.19 -9.46 -14.30
C SER A 90 -14.12 -8.78 -13.28
N PHE A 91 -14.95 -9.55 -12.57
CA PHE A 91 -15.72 -9.04 -11.44
C PHE A 91 -14.81 -8.50 -10.32
N ASN A 92 -13.76 -9.23 -9.94
CA ASN A 92 -12.78 -8.79 -8.95
C ASN A 92 -12.00 -7.55 -9.42
N ALA A 93 -11.72 -7.44 -10.73
CA ALA A 93 -11.12 -6.24 -11.32
C ALA A 93 -12.04 -5.02 -11.20
N LEU A 94 -13.34 -5.18 -11.46
CA LEU A 94 -14.33 -4.12 -11.31
C LEU A 94 -14.49 -3.67 -9.86
N LEU A 95 -14.55 -4.61 -8.90
CA LEU A 95 -14.55 -4.29 -7.46
C LEU A 95 -13.29 -3.51 -7.05
N SER A 96 -12.13 -3.96 -7.50
CA SER A 96 -10.88 -3.25 -7.23
C SER A 96 -10.89 -1.83 -7.82
N ALA A 97 -11.42 -1.66 -9.03
CA ALA A 97 -11.55 -0.35 -9.66
C ALA A 97 -12.51 0.57 -8.89
N CYS A 98 -13.62 0.04 -8.38
CA CYS A 98 -14.57 0.77 -7.53
C CYS A 98 -13.87 1.30 -6.26
N ILE A 99 -13.14 0.44 -5.56
CA ILE A 99 -12.44 0.77 -4.32
C ILE A 99 -11.28 1.75 -4.56
N ASP A 100 -10.51 1.55 -5.63
CA ASP A 100 -9.36 2.40 -5.95
C ASP A 100 -9.78 3.80 -6.43
N SER A 101 -10.99 3.93 -7.00
CA SER A 101 -11.60 5.21 -7.37
C SER A 101 -12.30 5.93 -6.20
N GLY A 102 -12.47 5.27 -5.05
CA GLY A 102 -13.20 5.83 -3.90
C GLY A 102 -14.73 5.82 -4.04
N GLU A 103 -15.28 5.08 -5.01
CA GLU A 103 -16.72 4.98 -5.26
C GLU A 103 -17.38 3.91 -4.36
N PHE A 104 -17.17 4.06 -3.05
CA PHE A 104 -17.54 3.06 -2.05
C PHE A 104 -19.05 2.76 -2.00
N ASP A 105 -19.89 3.76 -2.27
CA ASP A 105 -21.35 3.59 -2.28
C ASP A 105 -21.84 2.59 -3.33
N GLN A 106 -21.02 2.29 -4.33
CA GLN A 106 -21.34 1.34 -5.40
C GLN A 106 -21.04 -0.12 -5.00
N ILE A 107 -20.25 -0.37 -3.96
CA ILE A 107 -19.78 -1.71 -3.59
C ILE A 107 -20.97 -2.65 -3.31
N ASP A 108 -21.89 -2.22 -2.48
CA ASP A 108 -23.04 -3.04 -2.08
C ASP A 108 -23.90 -3.44 -3.29
N GLY A 109 -24.17 -2.50 -4.20
CA GLY A 109 -24.89 -2.78 -5.42
C GLY A 109 -24.16 -3.76 -6.35
N ILE A 110 -22.84 -3.56 -6.52
CA ILE A 110 -21.99 -4.44 -7.34
C ILE A 110 -22.02 -5.87 -6.78
N VAL A 111 -21.83 -6.01 -5.47
CA VAL A 111 -21.75 -7.33 -4.80
C VAL A 111 -23.09 -8.05 -4.75
N LYS A 112 -24.20 -7.33 -4.58
CA LYS A 112 -25.54 -7.92 -4.51
C LYS A 112 -26.12 -8.26 -5.88
N ASP A 113 -25.88 -7.39 -6.87
CA ASP A 113 -26.59 -7.47 -8.15
C ASP A 113 -25.85 -8.26 -9.22
N LEU A 114 -24.52 -8.09 -9.33
CA LEU A 114 -23.78 -8.67 -10.46
C LEU A 114 -23.56 -10.18 -10.35
N PRO A 115 -23.13 -10.74 -9.20
CA PRO A 115 -22.87 -12.17 -9.12
C PRO A 115 -24.08 -13.03 -9.50
N PRO A 116 -25.31 -12.81 -8.97
CA PRO A 116 -26.45 -13.61 -9.37
C PRO A 116 -26.88 -13.40 -10.83
N LYS A 117 -26.74 -12.18 -11.37
CA LYS A 117 -27.06 -11.88 -12.77
C LYS A 117 -26.10 -12.55 -13.76
N LEU A 118 -24.85 -12.75 -13.36
CA LEU A 118 -23.80 -13.30 -14.21
C LEU A 118 -23.46 -14.77 -13.89
N GLY A 119 -24.14 -15.38 -12.92
CA GLY A 119 -23.81 -16.73 -12.46
C GLY A 119 -22.43 -16.86 -11.84
N ILE A 120 -21.91 -15.79 -11.23
CA ILE A 120 -20.59 -15.74 -10.62
C ILE A 120 -20.68 -16.18 -9.16
N THR A 121 -19.84 -17.15 -8.77
CA THR A 121 -19.60 -17.50 -7.37
C THR A 121 -18.41 -16.72 -6.86
N LEU A 122 -18.58 -15.99 -5.75
CA LEU A 122 -17.51 -15.21 -5.13
C LEU A 122 -16.43 -16.14 -4.56
N ASP A 123 -15.18 -15.84 -4.87
CA ASP A 123 -14.00 -16.56 -4.39
C ASP A 123 -13.31 -15.84 -3.22
N VAL A 124 -12.16 -16.36 -2.78
CA VAL A 124 -11.32 -15.73 -1.73
C VAL A 124 -10.91 -14.32 -2.11
N VAL A 125 -10.58 -14.09 -3.39
CA VAL A 125 -10.15 -12.78 -3.88
C VAL A 125 -11.30 -11.77 -3.82
N SER A 126 -12.51 -12.20 -4.19
CA SER A 126 -13.73 -11.38 -4.09
C SER A 126 -13.97 -10.91 -2.65
N HIS A 127 -13.98 -11.85 -1.69
CA HIS A 127 -14.23 -11.54 -0.29
C HIS A 127 -13.12 -10.65 0.30
N ASN A 128 -11.85 -10.92 -0.01
CA ASN A 128 -10.72 -10.08 0.42
C ASN A 128 -10.82 -8.65 -0.16
N THR A 129 -11.29 -8.52 -1.39
CA THR A 129 -11.48 -7.21 -2.03
C THR A 129 -12.63 -6.45 -1.37
N ILE A 130 -13.75 -7.12 -1.05
CA ILE A 130 -14.87 -6.53 -0.31
C ILE A 130 -14.42 -6.07 1.09
N MET A 131 -13.72 -6.93 1.85
CA MET A 131 -13.16 -6.59 3.17
C MET A 131 -12.27 -5.37 3.08
N LYS A 132 -11.36 -5.31 2.09
CA LYS A 132 -10.51 -4.15 1.86
C LYS A 132 -11.31 -2.88 1.57
N GLY A 133 -12.40 -2.98 0.83
CA GLY A 133 -13.33 -1.88 0.60
C GLY A 133 -13.92 -1.35 1.90
N PHE A 134 -14.51 -2.22 2.72
CA PHE A 134 -15.06 -1.87 4.03
C PHE A 134 -14.00 -1.28 4.97
N CYS A 135 -12.78 -1.83 4.99
CA CYS A 135 -11.68 -1.28 5.76
C CYS A 135 -11.34 0.16 5.33
N LYS A 136 -11.30 0.44 4.03
CA LYS A 136 -11.06 1.79 3.51
C LYS A 136 -12.18 2.79 3.84
N MET A 137 -13.41 2.32 3.96
CA MET A 137 -14.56 3.11 4.41
C MET A 137 -14.57 3.38 5.91
N GLY A 138 -13.72 2.70 6.69
CA GLY A 138 -13.79 2.69 8.14
C GLY A 138 -14.92 1.81 8.70
N ALA A 139 -15.63 1.05 7.86
CA ALA A 139 -16.70 0.12 8.24
C ALA A 139 -16.13 -1.23 8.71
N LEU A 140 -15.34 -1.20 9.80
CA LEU A 140 -14.55 -2.35 10.25
C LEU A 140 -15.40 -3.55 10.68
N ASP A 141 -16.58 -3.30 11.24
CA ASP A 141 -17.51 -4.38 11.64
C ASP A 141 -18.08 -5.09 10.40
N SER A 142 -18.36 -4.36 9.32
CA SER A 142 -18.76 -4.94 8.04
C SER A 142 -17.63 -5.76 7.42
N ALA A 143 -16.39 -5.28 7.54
CA ALA A 143 -15.22 -6.03 7.10
C ALA A 143 -15.09 -7.37 7.87
N ALA A 144 -15.23 -7.36 9.19
CA ALA A 144 -15.20 -8.58 10.01
C ALA A 144 -16.36 -9.53 9.67
N SER A 145 -17.58 -9.00 9.48
CA SER A 145 -18.74 -9.79 9.06
C SER A 145 -18.53 -10.48 7.72
N THR A 146 -17.77 -9.86 6.80
CA THR A 146 -17.42 -10.47 5.50
C THR A 146 -16.59 -11.75 5.68
N LEU A 147 -15.72 -11.81 6.70
CA LEU A 147 -14.97 -13.02 7.03
C LEU A 147 -15.92 -14.16 7.45
N ASP A 148 -16.95 -13.84 8.25
CA ASP A 148 -17.95 -14.81 8.68
C ASP A 148 -18.82 -15.30 7.53
N GLU A 149 -19.23 -14.41 6.64
CA GLU A 149 -20.00 -14.75 5.44
C GLU A 149 -19.21 -15.66 4.50
N MET A 150 -17.93 -15.37 4.30
CA MET A 150 -17.02 -16.17 3.49
C MET A 150 -17.00 -17.61 3.98
N MET A 151 -16.84 -17.82 5.30
CA MET A 151 -16.83 -19.15 5.92
C MET A 151 -18.19 -19.86 5.80
N LYS A 152 -19.29 -19.14 6.04
CA LYS A 152 -20.67 -19.69 5.87
C LYS A 152 -20.93 -20.18 4.45
N LYS A 153 -20.29 -19.55 3.46
CA LYS A 153 -20.37 -19.94 2.03
C LYS A 153 -19.38 -21.05 1.65
N GLY A 154 -18.62 -21.61 2.61
CA GLY A 154 -17.62 -22.65 2.36
C GLY A 154 -16.35 -22.17 1.70
N VAL A 155 -16.11 -20.86 1.71
CA VAL A 155 -14.86 -20.26 1.18
C VAL A 155 -13.89 -20.12 2.34
N SER A 156 -12.78 -20.87 2.33
CA SER A 156 -11.77 -20.82 3.40
C SER A 156 -10.98 -19.52 3.36
N PRO A 157 -10.90 -18.77 4.48
CA PRO A 157 -10.04 -17.60 4.59
C PRO A 157 -8.55 -17.93 4.37
N SER A 158 -7.83 -17.00 3.79
CA SER A 158 -6.39 -17.09 3.61
C SER A 158 -5.65 -16.14 4.56
N VAL A 159 -4.32 -16.24 4.65
CA VAL A 159 -3.49 -15.27 5.39
C VAL A 159 -3.77 -13.83 4.96
N VAL A 160 -4.07 -13.59 3.68
CA VAL A 160 -4.44 -12.26 3.15
C VAL A 160 -5.75 -11.75 3.75
N SER A 161 -6.73 -12.65 3.99
CA SER A 161 -8.01 -12.30 4.62
C SER A 161 -7.78 -11.76 6.03
N PHE A 162 -6.99 -12.49 6.83
CA PHE A 162 -6.64 -12.10 8.19
C PHE A 162 -5.80 -10.84 8.23
N ASN A 163 -4.76 -10.74 7.39
CA ASN A 163 -3.89 -9.56 7.33
C ASN A 163 -4.65 -8.28 6.98
N THR A 164 -5.68 -8.38 6.13
CA THR A 164 -6.54 -7.24 5.79
C THR A 164 -7.25 -6.69 7.02
N LEU A 165 -7.79 -7.58 7.87
CA LEU A 165 -8.49 -7.19 9.11
C LEU A 165 -7.52 -6.76 10.20
N LEU A 166 -6.43 -7.51 10.45
CA LEU A 166 -5.42 -7.19 11.45
C LEU A 166 -4.88 -5.78 11.25
N ASN A 167 -4.43 -5.48 10.02
CA ASN A 167 -3.91 -4.15 9.69
C ASN A 167 -4.97 -3.05 9.88
N ALA A 168 -6.22 -3.32 9.49
CA ALA A 168 -7.29 -2.35 9.64
C ALA A 168 -7.66 -2.11 11.11
N PHE A 169 -7.84 -3.13 11.93
CA PHE A 169 -8.19 -2.99 13.35
C PHE A 169 -7.07 -2.28 14.12
N TYR A 170 -5.83 -2.76 14.01
CA TYR A 170 -4.72 -2.17 14.75
C TYR A 170 -4.46 -0.70 14.37
N ARG A 171 -4.50 -0.35 13.08
CA ARG A 171 -4.31 1.04 12.63
C ARG A 171 -5.42 1.99 13.08
N ASN A 172 -6.61 1.47 13.30
CA ASN A 172 -7.75 2.27 13.79
C ASN A 172 -7.90 2.23 15.32
N GLY A 173 -6.91 1.73 16.05
CA GLY A 173 -6.90 1.71 17.52
C GLY A 173 -7.84 0.67 18.13
N ARG A 174 -8.42 -0.22 17.35
CA ARG A 174 -9.29 -1.32 17.82
C ARG A 174 -8.44 -2.55 18.17
N PHE A 175 -7.59 -2.39 19.20
CA PHE A 175 -6.58 -3.38 19.57
C PHE A 175 -7.20 -4.74 19.93
N GLU A 176 -8.22 -4.77 20.77
CA GLU A 176 -8.86 -6.01 21.23
C GLU A 176 -9.52 -6.79 20.06
N ASP A 177 -10.10 -6.08 19.10
CA ASP A 177 -10.64 -6.70 17.89
C ASP A 177 -9.52 -7.29 17.03
N GLY A 178 -8.38 -6.61 16.94
CA GLY A 178 -7.19 -7.13 16.28
C GLY A 178 -6.69 -8.42 16.93
N GLU A 179 -6.59 -8.46 18.27
CA GLU A 179 -6.22 -9.68 19.02
C GLU A 179 -7.24 -10.80 18.84
N SER A 180 -8.55 -10.48 18.75
CA SER A 180 -9.58 -11.47 18.42
C SER A 180 -9.35 -12.10 17.03
N ILE A 181 -9.02 -11.28 16.03
CA ILE A 181 -8.70 -11.78 14.68
C ILE A 181 -7.41 -12.59 14.68
N TRP A 182 -6.39 -12.19 15.45
CA TRP A 182 -5.15 -12.93 15.61
C TRP A 182 -5.37 -14.34 16.19
N ASN A 183 -6.16 -14.42 17.26
CA ASN A 183 -6.50 -15.71 17.88
C ASN A 183 -7.29 -16.60 16.93
N ARG A 184 -8.26 -16.02 16.21
CA ARG A 184 -9.05 -16.73 15.22
C ARG A 184 -8.23 -17.29 14.04
N MET A 185 -7.16 -16.56 13.66
CA MET A 185 -6.21 -17.03 12.65
C MET A 185 -5.52 -18.33 13.10
N ALA A 186 -5.12 -18.40 14.38
CA ALA A 186 -4.53 -19.61 14.97
C ALA A 186 -5.56 -20.75 15.11
N GLU A 187 -6.78 -20.46 15.55
CA GLU A 187 -7.88 -21.44 15.66
C GLU A 187 -8.23 -22.10 14.31
N MET A 188 -8.02 -21.38 13.21
CA MET A 188 -8.25 -21.85 11.86
C MET A 188 -7.02 -22.48 11.20
N ASP A 189 -5.95 -22.68 11.95
CA ASP A 189 -4.67 -23.24 11.47
C ASP A 189 -4.07 -22.46 10.28
N VAL A 190 -4.29 -21.14 10.26
CA VAL A 190 -3.69 -20.25 9.29
C VAL A 190 -2.41 -19.65 9.87
N ALA A 191 -1.25 -20.07 9.37
CA ALA A 191 0.03 -19.60 9.87
C ALA A 191 0.23 -18.10 9.60
N PRO A 192 0.56 -17.29 10.64
CA PRO A 192 0.93 -15.89 10.46
C PRO A 192 2.18 -15.73 9.60
N ASP A 193 2.19 -14.75 8.71
CA ASP A 193 3.34 -14.33 7.93
C ASP A 193 3.96 -13.02 8.48
N ILE A 194 4.99 -12.52 7.83
CA ILE A 194 5.65 -11.25 8.21
C ILE A 194 4.66 -10.06 8.29
N ILE A 195 3.65 -10.03 7.42
CA ILE A 195 2.65 -8.94 7.40
C ILE A 195 1.76 -9.03 8.64
N SER A 196 1.38 -10.26 9.04
CA SER A 196 0.62 -10.51 10.26
C SER A 196 1.37 -10.01 11.49
N TYR A 197 2.66 -10.41 11.62
CA TYR A 197 3.52 -9.97 12.72
C TYR A 197 3.73 -8.46 12.74
N ASN A 198 4.04 -7.85 11.61
CA ASN A 198 4.22 -6.41 11.50
C ASN A 198 2.94 -5.62 11.89
N SER A 199 1.78 -6.14 11.51
CA SER A 199 0.50 -5.54 11.89
C SER A 199 0.28 -5.60 13.41
N ARG A 200 0.57 -6.75 14.05
CA ARG A 200 0.43 -6.95 15.49
C ARG A 200 1.43 -6.11 16.27
N MET A 201 2.70 -6.09 15.85
CA MET A 201 3.72 -5.23 16.47
C MET A 201 3.30 -3.75 16.44
N LEU A 202 2.78 -3.28 15.31
CA LEU A 202 2.26 -1.92 15.22
C LEU A 202 1.09 -1.70 16.19
N GLY A 203 0.17 -2.66 16.30
CA GLY A 203 -0.94 -2.62 17.24
C GLY A 203 -0.46 -2.47 18.69
N LEU A 204 0.46 -3.32 19.11
CA LEU A 204 1.08 -3.28 20.45
C LEU A 204 1.80 -1.94 20.71
N ALA A 205 2.58 -1.47 19.75
CA ALA A 205 3.27 -0.18 19.81
C ALA A 205 2.28 1.00 19.96
N LEU A 206 1.15 0.94 19.28
CA LEU A 206 0.12 1.99 19.35
C LEU A 206 -0.58 2.07 20.71
N VAL A 207 -0.69 0.95 21.43
CA VAL A 207 -1.27 0.88 22.80
C VAL A 207 -0.20 0.91 23.91
N LYS A 208 1.04 1.29 23.59
CA LYS A 208 2.18 1.40 24.51
C LYS A 208 2.58 0.07 25.19
N ARG A 209 2.41 -1.04 24.50
CA ARG A 209 2.86 -2.39 24.94
C ARG A 209 4.10 -2.79 24.13
N VAL A 210 5.08 -1.89 24.08
CA VAL A 210 6.22 -2.04 23.15
C VAL A 210 7.14 -3.21 23.54
N GLU A 211 7.27 -3.55 24.84
CA GLU A 211 8.05 -4.71 25.29
C GLU A 211 7.45 -6.05 24.80
N GLU A 212 6.13 -6.09 24.63
CA GLU A 212 5.47 -7.25 24.02
C GLU A 212 5.69 -7.28 22.51
N ALA A 213 5.73 -6.12 21.86
CA ALA A 213 6.09 -6.04 20.44
C ALA A 213 7.55 -6.48 20.19
N GLU A 214 8.49 -6.15 21.10
CA GLU A 214 9.88 -6.61 21.00
C GLU A 214 9.98 -8.14 21.06
N LYS A 215 9.20 -8.81 21.91
CA LYS A 215 9.17 -10.28 22.00
C LYS A 215 8.71 -10.96 20.70
N LEU A 216 7.92 -10.27 19.89
CA LEU A 216 7.50 -10.81 18.59
C LEU A 216 8.68 -10.94 17.60
N ILE A 217 9.74 -10.13 17.73
CA ILE A 217 10.98 -10.30 16.95
C ILE A 217 11.62 -11.66 17.24
N ASP A 218 11.72 -12.02 18.52
CA ASP A 218 12.29 -13.32 18.92
C ASP A 218 11.39 -14.47 18.45
N GLU A 219 10.06 -14.30 18.58
CA GLU A 219 9.10 -15.30 18.10
C GLU A 219 9.21 -15.51 16.58
N MET A 220 9.32 -14.43 15.79
CA MET A 220 9.53 -14.51 14.35
C MET A 220 10.79 -15.32 14.03
N GLY A 221 11.91 -15.05 14.72
CA GLY A 221 13.16 -15.77 14.56
C GLY A 221 13.02 -17.27 14.82
N THR A 222 12.28 -17.67 15.87
CA THR A 222 12.04 -19.09 16.17
C THR A 222 11.20 -19.80 15.09
N LYS A 223 10.38 -19.03 14.33
CA LYS A 223 9.55 -19.53 13.24
C LYS A 223 10.22 -19.39 11.86
N GLY A 224 11.47 -18.93 11.81
CA GLY A 224 12.19 -18.72 10.56
C GLY A 224 11.65 -17.57 9.70
N ILE A 225 10.97 -16.61 10.34
CA ILE A 225 10.47 -15.38 9.68
C ILE A 225 11.47 -14.27 9.96
N GLU A 226 12.14 -13.77 8.93
CA GLU A 226 13.11 -12.68 9.07
C GLU A 226 12.39 -11.33 9.20
N PRO A 227 12.69 -10.52 10.25
CA PRO A 227 12.15 -9.16 10.38
C PRO A 227 12.60 -8.26 9.22
N ASP A 228 11.74 -7.36 8.77
CA ASP A 228 12.01 -6.37 7.74
C ASP A 228 11.98 -4.93 8.28
N ALA A 229 12.20 -3.95 7.41
CA ALA A 229 12.14 -2.55 7.78
C ALA A 229 10.78 -2.11 8.37
N HIS A 230 9.68 -2.83 8.09
CA HIS A 230 8.37 -2.54 8.69
C HIS A 230 8.29 -3.07 10.12
N SER A 231 8.92 -4.22 10.41
CA SER A 231 9.04 -4.77 11.77
C SER A 231 9.72 -3.75 12.70
N PHE A 232 10.90 -3.29 12.29
CA PHE A 232 11.65 -2.30 13.07
C PHE A 232 10.94 -0.93 13.12
N SER A 233 10.26 -0.54 12.05
CA SER A 233 9.45 0.69 12.04
C SER A 233 8.34 0.68 13.10
N ALA A 234 7.69 -0.45 13.32
CA ALA A 234 6.66 -0.58 14.35
C ALA A 234 7.24 -0.38 15.77
N LEU A 235 8.39 -1.01 16.08
CA LEU A 235 9.08 -0.85 17.36
C LEU A 235 9.57 0.59 17.57
N ILE A 236 10.18 1.19 16.56
CA ILE A 236 10.62 2.58 16.60
C ILE A 236 9.44 3.51 16.89
N GLN A 237 8.30 3.33 16.23
CA GLN A 237 7.10 4.12 16.49
C GLN A 237 6.61 3.99 17.94
N GLY A 238 6.69 2.79 18.53
CA GLY A 238 6.35 2.55 19.94
C GLY A 238 7.27 3.33 20.87
N HIS A 239 8.59 3.18 20.69
CA HIS A 239 9.57 3.86 21.54
C HIS A 239 9.57 5.39 21.38
N VAL A 240 9.28 5.91 20.19
CA VAL A 240 9.04 7.36 20.00
C VAL A 240 7.86 7.84 20.83
N LYS A 241 6.76 7.07 20.88
CA LYS A 241 5.59 7.42 21.73
C LYS A 241 5.88 7.34 23.22
N ASP A 242 6.82 6.49 23.64
CA ASP A 242 7.27 6.34 25.00
C ASP A 242 8.45 7.29 25.34
N ASP A 243 8.79 8.17 24.41
CA ASP A 243 9.87 9.16 24.57
C ASP A 243 11.25 8.55 24.87
N ASN A 244 11.49 7.31 24.43
CA ASN A 244 12.69 6.52 24.73
C ASN A 244 13.72 6.58 23.59
N LEU A 245 14.55 7.64 23.60
CA LEU A 245 15.56 7.88 22.58
C LEU A 245 16.60 6.74 22.46
N GLU A 246 17.03 6.16 23.59
CA GLU A 246 18.05 5.10 23.57
C GLU A 246 17.54 3.82 22.91
N ALA A 247 16.29 3.43 23.16
CA ALA A 247 15.68 2.31 22.47
C ALA A 247 15.44 2.60 20.96
N VAL A 248 15.05 3.83 20.63
CA VAL A 248 14.94 4.27 19.23
C VAL A 248 16.27 4.11 18.50
N LYS A 249 17.37 4.58 19.10
CA LYS A 249 18.73 4.42 18.54
C LYS A 249 19.13 2.96 18.37
N ARG A 250 18.83 2.13 19.37
CA ARG A 250 19.12 0.69 19.33
C ARG A 250 18.41 0.04 18.13
N TRP A 251 17.11 0.27 17.95
CA TRP A 251 16.34 -0.35 16.86
C TRP A 251 16.68 0.22 15.48
N TYR A 252 17.07 1.49 15.40
CA TYR A 252 17.57 2.05 14.13
C TYR A 252 18.90 1.38 13.71
N ARG A 253 19.82 1.13 14.66
CA ARG A 253 21.07 0.39 14.38
C ARG A 253 20.81 -1.06 13.95
N GLU A 254 19.73 -1.70 14.42
CA GLU A 254 19.37 -3.05 13.94
C GLU A 254 18.95 -3.01 12.45
N ILE A 255 18.37 -1.92 11.95
CA ILE A 255 18.11 -1.73 10.50
C ILE A 255 19.42 -1.74 9.71
N GLU A 256 20.40 -0.97 10.17
CA GLU A 256 21.72 -0.90 9.52
C GLU A 256 22.46 -2.26 9.59
N LYS A 257 22.46 -2.88 10.73
CA LYS A 257 23.12 -4.20 10.96
C LYS A 257 22.53 -5.31 10.08
N ASN A 258 21.23 -5.25 9.79
CA ASN A 258 20.56 -6.19 8.88
C ASN A 258 20.60 -5.73 7.40
N GLU A 259 21.40 -4.72 7.07
CA GLU A 259 21.54 -4.17 5.71
C GLU A 259 20.21 -3.72 5.09
N LEU A 260 19.24 -3.34 5.94
CA LEU A 260 17.93 -2.89 5.51
C LEU A 260 17.95 -1.39 5.22
N ALA A 261 17.19 -0.98 4.21
CA ALA A 261 16.99 0.43 3.94
C ALA A 261 15.87 1.02 4.80
N PRO A 262 16.04 2.21 5.42
CA PRO A 262 14.96 2.88 6.12
C PRO A 262 13.80 3.16 5.15
N ASN A 263 12.59 2.88 5.60
CA ASN A 263 11.38 3.16 4.83
C ASN A 263 10.81 4.54 5.16
N LYS A 264 9.81 4.96 4.37
CA LYS A 264 9.16 6.26 4.54
C LYS A 264 8.58 6.47 5.95
N ALA A 265 8.02 5.42 6.57
CA ALA A 265 7.42 5.51 7.90
C ALA A 265 8.50 5.77 8.98
N ILE A 266 9.66 5.14 8.87
CA ILE A 266 10.81 5.40 9.75
C ILE A 266 11.22 6.87 9.64
N PHE A 267 11.39 7.38 8.42
CA PHE A 267 11.78 8.76 8.18
C PHE A 267 10.77 9.75 8.78
N GLU A 268 9.48 9.57 8.48
CA GLU A 268 8.42 10.48 8.95
C GLU A 268 8.23 10.44 10.47
N THR A 269 8.57 9.31 11.11
CA THR A 269 8.49 9.16 12.57
C THR A 269 9.73 9.72 13.26
N LEU A 270 10.92 9.39 12.76
CA LEU A 270 12.17 9.71 13.46
C LEU A 270 12.63 11.14 13.29
N VAL A 271 12.49 11.72 12.10
CA VAL A 271 13.02 13.09 11.85
C VAL A 271 12.47 14.11 12.84
N PRO A 272 11.14 14.24 13.05
CA PRO A 272 10.62 15.19 14.04
C PRO A 272 11.11 14.90 15.46
N PHE A 273 11.12 13.63 15.84
CA PHE A 273 11.54 13.19 17.17
C PHE A 273 13.02 13.49 17.45
N LEU A 274 13.91 13.19 16.50
CA LEU A 274 15.35 13.45 16.63
C LEU A 274 15.67 14.95 16.69
N CYS A 275 14.95 15.76 15.90
CA CYS A 275 15.08 17.24 15.98
C CYS A 275 14.61 17.74 17.36
N GLU A 276 13.48 17.23 17.88
CA GLU A 276 13.00 17.59 19.23
C GLU A 276 13.99 17.20 20.34
N LYS A 277 14.65 16.05 20.19
CA LYS A 277 15.70 15.59 21.11
C LYS A 277 17.07 16.20 20.86
N SER A 278 17.22 17.09 19.91
CA SER A 278 18.50 17.71 19.51
C SER A 278 19.56 16.69 19.06
N ASP A 279 19.14 15.47 18.65
CA ASP A 279 20.05 14.47 18.08
C ASP A 279 20.19 14.66 16.57
N LEU A 280 20.78 15.81 16.21
CA LEU A 280 20.94 16.22 14.81
C LEU A 280 21.92 15.35 14.03
N GLN A 281 22.83 14.65 14.73
CA GLN A 281 23.74 13.72 14.09
C GLN A 281 22.96 12.53 13.48
N LEU A 282 22.12 11.90 14.26
CA LEU A 282 21.31 10.77 13.79
C LEU A 282 20.25 11.23 12.77
N ALA A 283 19.68 12.43 12.94
CA ALA A 283 18.77 13.02 11.95
C ALA A 283 19.44 13.22 10.59
N PHE A 284 20.69 13.68 10.58
CA PHE A 284 21.51 13.84 9.38
C PHE A 284 21.78 12.48 8.70
N GLU A 285 22.24 11.48 9.47
CA GLU A 285 22.52 10.12 8.98
C GLU A 285 21.26 9.50 8.34
N LEU A 286 20.12 9.58 9.01
CA LEU A 286 18.84 9.09 8.48
C LEU A 286 18.44 9.78 7.16
N CYS A 287 18.61 11.10 7.06
CA CYS A 287 18.35 11.83 5.81
C CYS A 287 19.26 11.35 4.68
N ARG A 288 20.55 11.16 4.95
CA ARG A 288 21.52 10.67 3.99
C ARG A 288 21.17 9.25 3.50
N ASP A 289 20.85 8.35 4.41
CA ASP A 289 20.51 6.95 4.10
C ASP A 289 19.21 6.86 3.30
N THR A 290 18.24 7.72 3.60
CA THR A 290 16.98 7.81 2.86
C THR A 290 17.20 8.24 1.42
N PHE A 291 18.15 9.14 1.15
CA PHE A 291 18.55 9.51 -0.22
C PHE A 291 19.23 8.35 -0.96
N HIS A 292 20.11 7.60 -0.29
CA HIS A 292 20.78 6.44 -0.87
C HIS A 292 19.79 5.31 -1.19
N ALA A 293 18.82 5.08 -0.33
CA ALA A 293 17.76 4.10 -0.51
C ALA A 293 16.74 4.49 -1.60
N LYS A 294 16.81 5.71 -2.15
CA LYS A 294 15.81 6.28 -3.08
C LYS A 294 14.38 6.21 -2.55
N CYS A 295 14.23 6.25 -1.23
CA CYS A 295 12.94 6.29 -0.58
C CYS A 295 12.27 7.64 -0.86
N GLY A 296 10.97 7.64 -1.08
CA GLY A 296 10.22 8.89 -1.23
C GLY A 296 10.25 9.70 0.06
N VAL A 297 10.84 10.92 0.00
CA VAL A 297 11.06 11.77 1.17
C VAL A 297 10.06 12.91 1.24
N ASP A 298 9.71 13.32 2.45
CA ASP A 298 9.03 14.59 2.68
C ASP A 298 10.06 15.71 2.69
N VAL A 299 10.00 16.54 1.66
CA VAL A 299 10.93 17.67 1.48
C VAL A 299 10.87 18.66 2.64
N LYS A 300 9.70 18.84 3.27
CA LYS A 300 9.55 19.75 4.42
C LYS A 300 10.27 19.24 5.65
N LEU A 301 10.19 17.93 5.91
CA LEU A 301 10.92 17.31 7.02
C LEU A 301 12.44 17.39 6.80
N MET A 302 12.90 17.15 5.58
CA MET A 302 14.33 17.33 5.27
C MET A 302 14.79 18.79 5.41
N GLN A 303 13.99 19.75 4.95
CA GLN A 303 14.29 21.17 5.15
C GLN A 303 14.38 21.50 6.64
N HIS A 304 13.48 20.94 7.45
CA HIS A 304 13.54 21.13 8.91
C HIS A 304 14.89 20.66 9.50
N VAL A 305 15.40 19.49 9.07
CA VAL A 305 16.74 19.04 9.52
C VAL A 305 17.84 20.00 9.07
N VAL A 306 17.81 20.49 7.83
CA VAL A 306 18.77 21.48 7.33
C VAL A 306 18.73 22.77 8.16
N ASP A 307 17.53 23.25 8.50
CA ASP A 307 17.36 24.48 9.29
C ASP A 307 17.89 24.29 10.72
N GLU A 308 17.61 23.13 11.38
CA GLU A 308 18.12 22.83 12.73
C GLU A 308 19.65 22.66 12.73
N LEU A 309 20.24 21.97 11.74
CA LEU A 309 21.69 21.86 11.56
C LEU A 309 22.34 23.25 11.42
N THR A 310 21.73 24.14 10.64
CA THR A 310 22.23 25.50 10.44
C THR A 310 22.18 26.32 11.74
N LYS A 311 21.10 26.21 12.52
CA LYS A 311 20.97 26.87 13.84
C LYS A 311 22.08 26.44 14.82
N GLU A 312 22.42 25.16 14.81
CA GLU A 312 23.46 24.56 15.65
C GLU A 312 24.87 24.72 15.06
N SER A 313 25.02 25.57 14.04
CA SER A 313 26.32 25.86 13.38
C SER A 313 26.94 24.63 12.69
N LYS A 314 26.19 23.59 12.39
CA LYS A 314 26.59 22.38 11.63
C LYS A 314 26.42 22.62 10.13
N VAL A 315 27.08 23.65 9.62
CA VAL A 315 26.89 24.14 8.24
C VAL A 315 27.34 23.11 7.20
N GLN A 316 28.38 22.35 7.47
CA GLN A 316 28.91 21.35 6.53
C GLN A 316 27.90 20.23 6.27
N GLU A 317 27.28 19.69 7.33
CA GLU A 317 26.24 18.66 7.24
C GLU A 317 24.98 19.19 6.53
N ALA A 318 24.59 20.44 6.81
CA ALA A 318 23.47 21.09 6.13
C ALA A 318 23.73 21.23 4.61
N GLU A 319 24.92 21.69 4.22
CA GLU A 319 25.32 21.80 2.82
C GLU A 319 25.37 20.44 2.11
N GLU A 320 25.85 19.39 2.79
CA GLU A 320 25.88 18.03 2.25
C GLU A 320 24.46 17.54 1.92
N LEU A 321 23.48 17.71 2.83
CA LEU A 321 22.09 17.36 2.57
C LEU A 321 21.50 18.13 1.39
N VAL A 322 21.81 19.43 1.27
CA VAL A 322 21.35 20.25 0.14
C VAL A 322 21.93 19.74 -1.18
N GLN A 323 23.21 19.34 -1.20
CA GLN A 323 23.84 18.77 -2.39
C GLN A 323 23.24 17.41 -2.77
N LEU A 324 22.98 16.53 -1.78
CA LEU A 324 22.31 15.24 -2.00
C LEU A 324 20.89 15.43 -2.52
N ALA A 325 20.15 16.37 -1.96
CA ALA A 325 18.80 16.73 -2.43
C ALA A 325 18.83 17.18 -3.90
N LYS A 326 19.76 18.05 -4.28
CA LYS A 326 19.92 18.52 -5.65
C LYS A 326 20.21 17.38 -6.63
N LYS A 327 21.07 16.43 -6.26
CA LYS A 327 21.34 15.21 -7.06
C LYS A 327 20.08 14.38 -7.27
N ASN A 328 19.18 14.33 -6.28
CA ASN A 328 17.92 13.61 -6.31
C ASN A 328 16.73 14.44 -6.82
N LYS A 329 16.97 15.63 -7.40
CA LYS A 329 15.97 16.56 -7.96
C LYS A 329 15.00 17.15 -6.92
N TYR A 330 15.39 17.22 -5.68
CA TYR A 330 14.71 17.97 -4.62
C TYR A 330 15.32 19.36 -4.45
N LYS A 331 14.55 20.31 -3.92
CA LYS A 331 15.02 21.66 -3.60
C LYS A 331 15.04 21.83 -2.09
N LEU A 332 16.24 21.90 -1.51
CA LEU A 332 16.51 22.33 -0.15
C LEU A 332 17.37 23.58 -0.18
N ILE A 333 17.33 24.41 0.86
CA ILE A 333 18.02 25.69 0.98
C ILE A 333 18.70 25.73 2.34
N VAL A 334 19.95 26.16 2.39
CA VAL A 334 20.59 26.58 3.64
C VAL A 334 20.15 28.02 3.90
N SER A 335 19.45 28.25 5.01
CA SER A 335 18.96 29.58 5.40
C SER A 335 20.00 30.41 6.15
#